data_0051329dd8371fd0a0968ec9e88363de
#
_entry.id   0051329dd8371fd0a0968ec9e88363de
#
_cell.length_a   1.000
_cell.length_b   1.000
_cell.length_c   1.000
_cell.angle_alpha   90.00
_cell.angle_beta   90.00
_cell.angle_gamma   90.00
#
_symmetry.space_group_name_H-M   'P 1'
#
loop_
_entity.id
_entity.type
_entity.pdbx_description
1 polymer ?
#
loop_
_entity_poly.entity_id
_entity_poly.type
_entity_poly.pdbx_seq_one_letter_code
_entity_poly.pdbx_strand_id
1 'polypeptide(L)'
;YFYRLANELRSEFSLPPLPPDRESDSIPVENRVEVATKKRIPYSTHDMTECFSECDSDMVSSSLNNGSCVLGISLPGFSGKIGKKTTDEKDSQLPRLGRELASAAKIAGVSGIFHSDELPAYGISEAEVDSVRSQLSLSEADAFVLCVAPKWQSELALEAVIDRARLAFHRIPREVRDVVVRKGKPDDGTTTALRPLPGGARMYPETDIPVLEISPERWDSICQNLPLSAQDRKNRLSGLGLSKNQGEALLNGEIDDLLFEGIEGPLKLPAKAWASALLESGISKPNSLAATVHLREEGLLTREGAETLL
;
A
#
# COMPACT_ATOMS: atom_id res chain seq x y z
N TYR A 1 4.13 0.84 8.06
CA TYR A 1 4.85 -0.39 8.40
C TYR A 1 5.44 -1.06 7.15
N PHE A 2 4.64 -1.50 6.19
CA PHE A 2 5.11 -2.20 4.97
C PHE A 2 6.12 -1.39 4.16
N TYR A 3 5.91 -0.09 4.01
CA TYR A 3 6.85 0.79 3.31
C TYR A 3 8.24 0.81 3.98
N ARG A 4 8.29 0.95 5.31
CA ARG A 4 9.54 0.94 6.06
C ARG A 4 10.24 -0.40 5.97
N LEU A 5 9.50 -1.50 6.22
CA LEU A 5 10.03 -2.86 6.12
C LEU A 5 10.59 -3.15 4.72
N ALA A 6 9.86 -2.78 3.67
CA ALA A 6 10.33 -2.98 2.31
C ALA A 6 11.63 -2.24 2.01
N ASN A 7 11.79 -1.01 2.50
CA ASN A 7 13.03 -0.25 2.31
C ASN A 7 14.19 -0.83 3.14
N GLU A 8 13.95 -1.32 4.36
CA GLU A 8 14.94 -2.03 5.15
C GLU A 8 15.44 -3.30 4.40
N LEU A 9 14.52 -4.11 3.87
CA LEU A 9 14.88 -5.31 3.10
C LEU A 9 15.56 -4.99 1.76
N ARG A 10 15.10 -3.98 1.05
CA ARG A 10 15.71 -3.54 -0.21
C ARG A 10 17.15 -3.07 0.02
N SER A 11 17.43 -2.37 1.12
CA SER A 11 18.77 -1.96 1.50
C SER A 11 19.71 -3.14 1.70
N GLU A 12 19.27 -4.18 2.41
CA GLU A 12 20.05 -5.41 2.61
C GLU A 12 20.40 -6.11 1.28
N PHE A 13 19.54 -5.99 0.30
CA PHE A 13 19.74 -6.59 -1.02
C PHE A 13 20.39 -5.64 -2.03
N SER A 14 20.81 -4.44 -1.60
CA SER A 14 21.35 -3.39 -2.47
C SER A 14 20.38 -3.05 -3.63
N LEU A 15 19.10 -3.07 -3.35
CA LEU A 15 18.04 -2.70 -4.29
C LEU A 15 17.65 -1.23 -4.10
N PRO A 16 17.18 -0.54 -5.14
CA PRO A 16 16.72 0.84 -5.02
C PRO A 16 15.56 0.94 -4.01
N PRO A 17 15.50 2.03 -3.21
CA PRO A 17 14.40 2.23 -2.29
C PRO A 17 13.08 2.41 -3.02
N LEU A 18 11.97 2.16 -2.33
CA LEU A 18 10.65 2.50 -2.82
C LEU A 18 10.52 4.02 -2.97
N PRO A 19 9.95 4.51 -4.07
CA PRO A 19 9.67 5.92 -4.20
C PRO A 19 8.65 6.38 -3.16
N PRO A 20 8.71 7.66 -2.72
CA PRO A 20 7.77 8.19 -1.74
C PRO A 20 6.34 8.26 -2.27
N ASP A 21 6.16 8.44 -3.58
CA ASP A 21 4.86 8.62 -4.22
C ASP A 21 4.37 7.35 -4.92
N ARG A 22 3.04 7.23 -5.04
CA ARG A 22 2.36 6.06 -5.62
C ARG A 22 2.62 5.87 -7.12
N GLU A 23 3.09 6.91 -7.81
CA GLU A 23 3.10 6.98 -9.27
C GLU A 23 4.31 6.34 -9.96
N SER A 24 5.35 5.94 -9.22
CA SER A 24 6.59 5.52 -9.84
C SER A 24 6.98 4.06 -9.60
N ASP A 25 6.05 3.15 -9.39
CA ASP A 25 6.33 1.73 -9.54
C ASP A 25 6.55 1.43 -11.05
N SER A 26 7.65 1.92 -11.58
CA SER A 26 7.99 1.62 -12.96
C SER A 26 8.23 0.11 -13.10
N ILE A 27 7.51 -0.52 -13.99
CA ILE A 27 7.58 -1.96 -14.33
C ILE A 27 9.02 -2.50 -14.40
N PRO A 28 10.04 -1.77 -14.94
CA PRO A 28 11.42 -2.25 -14.96
C PRO A 28 12.09 -2.40 -13.59
N VAL A 29 11.71 -1.59 -12.59
CA VAL A 29 12.27 -1.67 -11.23
C VAL A 29 11.68 -2.86 -10.49
N GLU A 30 10.38 -3.06 -10.59
CA GLU A 30 9.69 -4.20 -9.97
C GLU A 30 10.19 -5.55 -10.55
N ASN A 31 10.44 -5.64 -11.84
CA ASN A 31 11.04 -6.84 -12.44
C ASN A 31 12.42 -7.14 -11.85
N ARG A 32 13.25 -6.12 -11.59
CA ARG A 32 14.57 -6.31 -10.95
C ARG A 32 14.44 -6.81 -9.52
N VAL A 33 13.49 -6.26 -8.77
CA VAL A 33 13.19 -6.69 -7.39
C VAL A 33 12.72 -8.14 -7.39
N GLU A 34 11.80 -8.50 -8.27
CA GLU A 34 11.28 -9.85 -8.39
C GLU A 34 12.39 -10.87 -8.74
N VAL A 35 13.23 -10.56 -9.72
CA VAL A 35 14.36 -11.41 -10.10
C VAL A 35 15.37 -11.56 -8.93
N ALA A 36 15.72 -10.47 -8.25
CA ALA A 36 16.65 -10.49 -7.15
C ALA A 36 16.09 -11.29 -5.94
N THR A 37 14.82 -11.12 -5.62
CA THR A 37 14.18 -11.83 -4.52
C THR A 37 14.04 -13.32 -4.82
N LYS A 38 13.64 -13.71 -6.03
CA LYS A 38 13.57 -15.12 -6.46
C LYS A 38 14.94 -15.80 -6.41
N LYS A 39 16.00 -15.08 -6.74
CA LYS A 39 17.37 -15.62 -6.69
C LYS A 39 17.87 -15.81 -5.26
N ARG A 40 17.59 -14.87 -4.35
CA ARG A 40 18.10 -14.89 -2.97
C ARG A 40 17.21 -15.64 -2.00
N ILE A 41 15.93 -15.75 -2.28
CA ILE A 41 14.94 -16.50 -1.50
C ILE A 41 14.32 -17.54 -2.43
N PRO A 42 15.04 -18.62 -2.78
CA PRO A 42 14.52 -19.66 -3.67
C PRO A 42 13.48 -20.53 -2.96
N TYR A 43 12.67 -21.25 -3.72
CA TYR A 43 11.84 -22.32 -3.19
C TYR A 43 12.74 -23.53 -2.83
N SER A 44 13.32 -23.47 -1.64
CA SER A 44 14.20 -24.52 -1.14
C SER A 44 13.85 -24.82 0.30
N THR A 45 13.32 -26.00 0.54
CA THR A 45 13.08 -26.53 1.88
C THR A 45 14.16 -27.52 2.25
N HIS A 46 14.53 -27.53 3.53
CA HIS A 46 15.56 -28.41 4.08
C HIS A 46 14.97 -29.21 5.23
N ASP A 47 15.30 -30.48 5.30
CA ASP A 47 14.87 -31.33 6.40
C ASP A 47 15.74 -31.06 7.63
N MET A 48 15.12 -30.59 8.68
CA MET A 48 15.71 -30.23 9.98
C MET A 48 15.33 -31.24 11.06
N THR A 49 14.68 -32.34 10.72
CA THR A 49 14.13 -33.31 11.68
C THR A 49 15.18 -33.82 12.67
N GLU A 50 16.38 -34.06 12.20
CA GLU A 50 17.47 -34.55 13.05
C GLU A 50 17.90 -33.53 14.12
N CYS A 51 17.79 -32.23 13.85
CA CYS A 51 18.10 -31.19 14.82
C CYS A 51 17.17 -31.22 16.05
N PHE A 52 16.01 -31.88 15.94
CA PHE A 52 14.95 -31.91 16.94
C PHE A 52 14.67 -33.31 17.49
N SER A 53 15.61 -34.28 17.29
CA SER A 53 15.45 -35.65 17.73
C SER A 53 15.32 -35.81 19.26
N GLU A 54 15.93 -34.90 20.03
CA GLU A 54 15.92 -34.88 21.49
C GLU A 54 15.25 -33.60 22.05
N CYS A 55 14.31 -33.04 21.29
CA CYS A 55 13.69 -31.75 21.61
C CYS A 55 12.72 -31.85 22.79
N ASP A 56 12.84 -30.94 23.75
CA ASP A 56 11.96 -30.86 24.93
C ASP A 56 10.57 -30.26 24.62
N SER A 57 10.34 -29.86 23.38
CA SER A 57 9.06 -29.32 22.94
C SER A 57 8.02 -30.42 22.78
N ASP A 58 7.04 -30.50 23.67
CA ASP A 58 5.94 -31.48 23.59
C ASP A 58 5.23 -31.46 22.24
N MET A 59 5.08 -30.27 21.64
CA MET A 59 4.42 -30.11 20.36
C MET A 59 5.25 -30.68 19.21
N VAL A 60 6.56 -30.43 19.20
CA VAL A 60 7.47 -30.95 18.18
C VAL A 60 7.58 -32.47 18.32
N SER A 61 7.92 -32.95 19.51
CA SER A 61 8.10 -34.37 19.80
C SER A 61 6.84 -35.19 19.51
N SER A 62 5.67 -34.71 19.91
CA SER A 62 4.38 -35.32 19.61
C SER A 62 4.12 -35.42 18.11
N SER A 63 4.43 -34.36 17.37
CA SER A 63 4.25 -34.33 15.91
C SER A 63 5.21 -35.29 15.19
N LEU A 64 6.47 -35.34 15.62
CA LEU A 64 7.47 -36.26 15.07
C LEU A 64 7.08 -37.73 15.32
N ASN A 65 6.60 -38.06 16.53
CA ASN A 65 6.08 -39.38 16.87
C ASN A 65 4.87 -39.78 16.01
N ASN A 66 4.12 -38.82 15.50
CA ASN A 66 2.98 -39.06 14.61
C ASN A 66 3.39 -39.07 13.10
N GLY A 67 4.68 -39.16 12.79
CA GLY A 67 5.16 -39.23 11.42
C GLY A 67 5.28 -37.92 10.67
N SER A 68 5.21 -36.78 11.39
CA SER A 68 5.55 -35.46 10.83
C SER A 68 7.07 -35.29 10.71
N CYS A 69 7.51 -34.26 10.01
CA CYS A 69 8.90 -33.83 9.95
C CYS A 69 9.02 -32.34 10.28
N VAL A 70 10.23 -31.89 10.56
CA VAL A 70 10.54 -30.47 10.68
C VAL A 70 11.21 -30.03 9.39
N LEU A 71 10.54 -29.21 8.60
CA LEU A 71 11.14 -28.57 7.44
C LEU A 71 11.50 -27.13 7.75
N GLY A 72 12.62 -26.65 7.22
CA GLY A 72 13.13 -25.30 7.39
C GLY A 72 13.43 -24.61 6.07
N ILE A 73 13.32 -23.29 6.08
CA ILE A 73 13.77 -22.40 5.00
C ILE A 73 14.65 -21.29 5.56
N SER A 74 15.55 -20.81 4.72
CA SER A 74 16.34 -19.60 4.99
C SER A 74 15.66 -18.36 4.44
N LEU A 75 15.71 -17.27 5.20
CA LEU A 75 15.26 -15.94 4.79
C LEU A 75 16.44 -14.95 4.93
N PRO A 76 17.27 -14.81 3.89
CA PRO A 76 18.42 -13.92 3.90
C PRO A 76 18.05 -12.46 4.18
N GLY A 77 18.75 -11.81 5.10
CA GLY A 77 18.52 -10.40 5.46
C GLY A 77 17.29 -10.12 6.33
N PHE A 78 16.59 -11.15 6.87
CA PHE A 78 15.37 -11.00 7.66
C PHE A 78 15.59 -11.06 9.17
N SER A 79 16.80 -11.26 9.65
CA SER A 79 17.09 -11.31 11.09
C SER A 79 16.59 -10.05 11.81
N GLY A 80 15.87 -10.22 12.91
CA GLY A 80 15.29 -9.15 13.70
C GLY A 80 14.10 -8.41 13.04
N LYS A 81 13.67 -8.82 11.85
CA LYS A 81 12.56 -8.17 11.10
C LYS A 81 11.25 -8.95 11.18
N ILE A 82 11.32 -10.26 11.40
CA ILE A 82 10.14 -11.15 11.46
C ILE A 82 9.37 -10.92 12.76
N GLY A 83 10.07 -10.95 13.89
CA GLY A 83 9.51 -10.82 15.24
C GLY A 83 9.28 -9.39 15.70
N LYS A 84 9.79 -8.38 14.98
CA LYS A 84 9.77 -6.97 15.38
C LYS A 84 8.36 -6.46 15.66
N LYS A 85 8.12 -6.07 16.91
CA LYS A 85 6.88 -5.39 17.30
C LYS A 85 7.09 -3.88 17.16
N THR A 86 6.19 -3.22 16.47
CA THR A 86 6.19 -1.76 16.32
C THR A 86 4.82 -1.21 16.68
N THR A 87 4.80 0.00 17.23
CA THR A 87 3.58 0.75 17.53
C THR A 87 3.57 2.05 16.74
N ASP A 88 2.39 2.63 16.55
CA ASP A 88 2.23 3.98 16.02
C ASP A 88 2.35 5.04 17.13
N GLU A 89 2.12 6.30 16.78
CA GLU A 89 2.18 7.43 17.72
C GLU A 89 1.12 7.35 18.85
N LYS A 90 0.07 6.55 18.66
CA LYS A 90 -1.01 6.31 19.63
C LYS A 90 -0.84 5.01 20.42
N ASP A 91 0.37 4.41 20.35
CA ASP A 91 0.67 3.10 20.94
C ASP A 91 -0.19 1.93 20.40
N SER A 92 -0.80 2.10 19.22
CA SER A 92 -1.51 1.03 18.55
C SER A 92 -0.54 0.08 17.86
N GLN A 93 -0.74 -1.21 18.01
CA GLN A 93 0.16 -2.21 17.45
C GLN A 93 0.05 -2.25 15.92
N LEU A 94 1.18 -2.04 15.24
CA LEU A 94 1.26 -2.17 13.79
C LEU A 94 1.34 -3.65 13.35
N PRO A 95 1.06 -3.96 12.08
CA PRO A 95 1.26 -5.28 11.50
C PRO A 95 2.68 -5.81 11.76
N ARG A 96 2.81 -7.11 11.98
CA ARG A 96 4.09 -7.79 12.23
C ARG A 96 4.32 -8.86 11.17
N LEU A 97 5.52 -8.89 10.58
CA LEU A 97 5.83 -9.82 9.49
C LEU A 97 5.64 -11.28 9.90
N GLY A 98 6.07 -11.68 11.09
CA GLY A 98 5.89 -13.06 11.57
C GLY A 98 4.43 -13.51 11.58
N ARG A 99 3.49 -12.60 11.90
CA ARG A 99 2.06 -12.91 11.82
C ARG A 99 1.58 -13.06 10.36
N GLU A 100 2.10 -12.25 9.44
CA GLU A 100 1.81 -12.37 8.02
C GLU A 100 2.31 -13.69 7.44
N LEU A 101 3.54 -14.10 7.80
CA LEU A 101 4.11 -15.38 7.39
C LEU A 101 3.32 -16.56 7.97
N ALA A 102 2.98 -16.50 9.27
CA ALA A 102 2.16 -17.53 9.91
C ALA A 102 0.77 -17.65 9.29
N SER A 103 0.14 -16.53 8.93
CA SER A 103 -1.16 -16.52 8.24
C SER A 103 -1.07 -17.15 6.85
N ALA A 104 0.01 -16.91 6.12
CA ALA A 104 0.25 -17.55 4.83
C ALA A 104 0.42 -19.06 4.95
N ALA A 105 1.22 -19.52 5.93
CA ALA A 105 1.41 -20.94 6.19
C ALA A 105 0.12 -21.68 6.55
N LYS A 106 -0.77 -21.05 7.34
CA LYS A 106 -2.05 -21.63 7.75
C LYS A 106 -2.99 -21.95 6.59
N ILE A 107 -2.82 -21.34 5.42
CA ILE A 107 -3.58 -21.68 4.21
C ILE A 107 -3.33 -23.14 3.80
N ALA A 108 -2.14 -23.68 4.06
CA ALA A 108 -1.81 -25.08 3.85
C ALA A 108 -2.38 -26.03 4.94
N GLY A 109 -3.10 -25.49 5.94
CA GLY A 109 -3.73 -26.26 7.02
C GLY A 109 -2.80 -26.58 8.20
N VAL A 110 -1.59 -25.98 8.28
CA VAL A 110 -0.71 -26.12 9.44
C VAL A 110 -1.17 -25.24 10.60
N SER A 111 -0.84 -25.66 11.84
CA SER A 111 -1.22 -24.90 13.06
C SER A 111 -0.44 -23.59 13.18
N GLY A 112 0.79 -23.56 12.70
CA GLY A 112 1.68 -22.40 12.77
C GLY A 112 3.08 -22.70 12.24
N ILE A 113 3.95 -21.74 12.44
CA ILE A 113 5.38 -21.82 12.10
C ILE A 113 6.19 -21.29 13.28
N PHE A 114 7.45 -21.69 13.37
CA PHE A 114 8.44 -21.05 14.24
C PHE A 114 9.38 -20.21 13.40
N HIS A 115 9.94 -19.15 13.96
CA HIS A 115 10.95 -18.35 13.29
C HIS A 115 12.08 -17.94 14.23
N SER A 116 13.26 -17.70 13.68
CA SER A 116 14.49 -17.40 14.42
C SER A 116 14.37 -16.24 15.42
N ASP A 117 13.54 -15.21 15.12
CA ASP A 117 13.42 -14.03 15.98
C ASP A 117 12.59 -14.27 17.26
N GLU A 118 11.92 -15.40 17.38
CA GLU A 118 11.18 -15.79 18.60
C GLU A 118 11.81 -16.96 19.34
N LEU A 119 12.81 -17.60 18.75
CA LEU A 119 13.55 -18.69 19.34
C LEU A 119 14.84 -18.17 20.03
N PRO A 120 15.32 -18.83 21.11
CA PRO A 120 14.78 -20.05 21.73
C PRO A 120 13.51 -19.82 22.54
N ALA A 121 12.51 -20.67 22.33
CA ALA A 121 11.22 -20.66 23.04
C ALA A 121 10.45 -21.96 22.76
N TYR A 122 9.34 -22.16 23.41
CA TYR A 122 8.42 -23.30 23.17
C TYR A 122 9.02 -24.69 23.39
N GLY A 123 10.02 -24.80 24.24
CA GLY A 123 10.77 -26.03 24.44
C GLY A 123 11.85 -26.30 23.41
N ILE A 124 12.12 -25.37 22.50
CA ILE A 124 13.25 -25.40 21.56
C ILE A 124 14.41 -24.66 22.21
N SER A 125 15.54 -25.35 22.37
CA SER A 125 16.74 -24.85 23.02
C SER A 125 17.63 -24.03 22.07
N GLU A 126 18.59 -23.30 22.66
CA GLU A 126 19.59 -22.54 21.90
C GLU A 126 20.48 -23.46 21.04
N ALA A 127 20.81 -24.67 21.56
CA ALA A 127 21.59 -25.65 20.82
C ALA A 127 20.89 -26.12 19.53
N GLU A 128 19.59 -26.32 19.59
CA GLU A 128 18.77 -26.67 18.39
C GLU A 128 18.72 -25.54 17.41
N VAL A 129 18.55 -24.29 17.89
CA VAL A 129 18.59 -23.08 17.05
C VAL A 129 19.93 -22.95 16.33
N ASP A 130 21.04 -23.15 17.04
CA ASP A 130 22.40 -23.11 16.46
C ASP A 130 22.64 -24.23 15.46
N SER A 131 22.10 -25.42 15.72
CA SER A 131 22.14 -26.55 14.80
C SER A 131 21.43 -26.22 13.48
N VAL A 132 20.23 -25.68 13.57
CA VAL A 132 19.46 -25.22 12.38
C VAL A 132 20.23 -24.15 11.62
N ARG A 133 20.77 -23.12 12.31
CA ARG A 133 21.54 -22.04 11.67
C ARG A 133 22.77 -22.60 10.93
N SER A 134 23.46 -23.54 11.55
CA SER A 134 24.64 -24.20 10.96
C SER A 134 24.28 -25.03 9.73
N GLN A 135 23.23 -25.83 9.81
CA GLN A 135 22.76 -26.68 8.72
C GLN A 135 22.26 -25.85 7.52
N LEU A 136 21.60 -24.73 7.77
CA LEU A 136 21.17 -23.78 6.72
C LEU A 136 22.28 -22.81 6.28
N SER A 137 23.46 -22.87 6.89
CA SER A 137 24.61 -21.98 6.60
C SER A 137 24.26 -20.50 6.70
N LEU A 138 23.52 -20.10 7.74
CA LEU A 138 23.02 -18.75 7.93
C LEU A 138 24.07 -17.81 8.52
N SER A 139 24.09 -16.57 8.01
CA SER A 139 24.81 -15.45 8.63
C SER A 139 23.99 -14.83 9.77
N GLU A 140 24.57 -13.88 10.51
CA GLU A 140 23.86 -13.14 11.57
C GLU A 140 22.68 -12.31 11.03
N ALA A 141 22.78 -11.83 9.78
CA ALA A 141 21.74 -11.05 9.12
C ALA A 141 20.55 -11.90 8.65
N ASP A 142 20.69 -13.23 8.65
CA ASP A 142 19.71 -14.13 8.08
C ASP A 142 18.78 -14.71 9.15
N ALA A 143 17.54 -14.89 8.78
CA ALA A 143 16.53 -15.58 9.58
C ALA A 143 16.19 -16.94 8.98
N PHE A 144 15.53 -17.78 9.76
CA PHE A 144 14.92 -19.01 9.30
C PHE A 144 13.48 -19.14 9.76
N VAL A 145 12.73 -19.97 9.05
CA VAL A 145 11.38 -20.37 9.43
C VAL A 145 11.29 -21.89 9.40
N LEU A 146 10.66 -22.47 10.42
CA LEU A 146 10.43 -23.90 10.57
C LEU A 146 8.93 -24.20 10.53
N CYS A 147 8.58 -25.31 9.91
CA CYS A 147 7.23 -25.86 9.91
C CYS A 147 7.27 -27.33 10.36
N VAL A 148 6.40 -27.71 11.29
CA VAL A 148 6.27 -29.05 11.82
C VAL A 148 4.93 -29.63 11.41
N ALA A 149 4.93 -30.49 10.40
CA ALA A 149 3.73 -31.14 9.86
C ALA A 149 4.15 -32.33 8.96
N PRO A 150 3.20 -33.09 8.38
CA PRO A 150 3.51 -34.04 7.31
C PRO A 150 4.28 -33.36 6.17
N LYS A 151 5.25 -34.01 5.59
CA LYS A 151 6.20 -33.43 4.64
C LYS A 151 5.56 -32.59 3.55
N TRP A 152 4.55 -33.14 2.85
CA TRP A 152 3.84 -32.43 1.77
C TRP A 152 3.16 -31.13 2.25
N GLN A 153 2.65 -31.16 3.49
CA GLN A 153 1.95 -30.02 4.07
C GLN A 153 2.93 -28.93 4.51
N SER A 154 4.08 -29.34 5.10
CA SER A 154 5.16 -28.42 5.45
C SER A 154 5.77 -27.76 4.20
N GLU A 155 5.92 -28.50 3.10
CA GLU A 155 6.40 -27.95 1.82
C GLU A 155 5.46 -26.86 1.30
N LEU A 156 4.15 -27.13 1.23
CA LEU A 156 3.15 -26.13 0.82
C LEU A 156 3.11 -24.91 1.74
N ALA A 157 3.19 -25.13 3.06
CA ALA A 157 3.19 -24.05 4.04
C ALA A 157 4.41 -23.15 3.88
N LEU A 158 5.60 -23.74 3.71
CA LEU A 158 6.84 -22.99 3.54
C LEU A 158 6.95 -22.30 2.17
N GLU A 159 6.37 -22.89 1.11
CA GLU A 159 6.22 -22.22 -0.17
C GLU A 159 5.37 -20.94 -0.04
N ALA A 160 4.23 -21.02 0.65
CA ALA A 160 3.40 -19.86 0.92
C ALA A 160 4.13 -18.80 1.79
N VAL A 161 4.96 -19.24 2.74
CA VAL A 161 5.82 -18.36 3.54
C VAL A 161 6.84 -17.64 2.67
N ILE A 162 7.51 -18.35 1.74
CA ILE A 162 8.47 -17.78 0.81
C ILE A 162 7.81 -16.72 -0.06
N ASP A 163 6.64 -17.01 -0.63
CA ASP A 163 5.91 -16.04 -1.44
C ASP A 163 5.52 -14.81 -0.63
N ARG A 164 5.06 -15.01 0.60
CA ARG A 164 4.74 -13.90 1.49
C ARG A 164 5.97 -13.08 1.87
N ALA A 165 7.11 -13.72 2.12
CA ALA A 165 8.37 -13.03 2.40
C ALA A 165 8.86 -12.21 1.20
N ARG A 166 8.74 -12.73 -0.02
CA ARG A 166 9.06 -11.98 -1.26
C ARG A 166 8.20 -10.75 -1.42
N LEU A 167 6.90 -10.82 -1.08
CA LEU A 167 5.99 -9.67 -1.11
C LEU A 167 6.38 -8.56 -0.11
N ALA A 168 7.16 -8.87 0.94
CA ALA A 168 7.62 -7.86 1.89
C ALA A 168 8.58 -6.81 1.29
N PHE A 169 9.15 -7.07 0.12
CA PHE A 169 9.96 -6.10 -0.62
C PHE A 169 9.14 -5.03 -1.34
N HIS A 170 7.82 -5.19 -1.39
CA HIS A 170 6.88 -4.27 -1.99
C HIS A 170 6.19 -3.42 -0.93
N ARG A 171 5.68 -2.24 -1.32
CA ARG A 171 5.08 -1.25 -0.41
C ARG A 171 3.90 -1.81 0.38
N ILE A 172 2.88 -2.24 -0.35
CA ILE A 172 1.65 -2.81 0.19
C ILE A 172 1.27 -4.00 -0.67
N PRO A 173 1.04 -5.18 -0.08
CA PRO A 173 0.55 -6.31 -0.84
C PRO A 173 -0.77 -5.99 -1.56
N ARG A 174 -0.88 -6.40 -2.82
CA ARG A 174 -2.11 -6.26 -3.61
C ARG A 174 -3.13 -7.32 -3.18
N GLU A 175 -3.80 -7.05 -2.08
CA GLU A 175 -4.75 -7.97 -1.47
C GLU A 175 -5.86 -7.21 -0.73
N VAL A 176 -7.01 -7.88 -0.55
CA VAL A 176 -8.04 -7.43 0.38
C VAL A 176 -7.58 -7.80 1.79
N ARG A 177 -7.64 -6.84 2.71
CA ARG A 177 -7.26 -7.04 4.10
C ARG A 177 -8.46 -6.83 5.01
N ASP A 178 -8.57 -7.68 5.99
CA ASP A 178 -9.56 -7.57 7.05
C ASP A 178 -9.00 -6.75 8.22
N VAL A 179 -9.82 -5.88 8.78
CA VAL A 179 -9.44 -5.06 9.94
C VAL A 179 -9.70 -5.85 11.22
N VAL A 180 -8.65 -6.05 12.00
CA VAL A 180 -8.78 -6.76 13.29
C VAL A 180 -9.17 -5.75 14.35
N VAL A 181 -10.43 -5.80 14.78
CA VAL A 181 -10.92 -5.01 15.91
C VAL A 181 -10.77 -5.82 17.19
N ARG A 182 -9.96 -5.33 18.13
CA ARG A 182 -9.79 -5.97 19.44
C ARG A 182 -10.68 -5.30 20.49
N LYS A 183 -11.31 -6.11 21.32
CA LYS A 183 -12.10 -5.62 22.45
C LYS A 183 -11.22 -4.74 23.36
N GLY A 184 -11.63 -3.51 23.60
CA GLY A 184 -10.90 -2.55 24.42
C GLY A 184 -9.75 -1.81 23.72
N LYS A 185 -9.48 -2.08 22.43
CA LYS A 185 -8.50 -1.37 21.59
C LYS A 185 -9.06 -1.11 20.21
N PRO A 186 -10.06 -0.24 20.07
CA PRO A 186 -10.73 0.01 18.79
C PRO A 186 -9.82 0.67 17.75
N ASP A 187 -8.76 1.37 18.20
CA ASP A 187 -7.80 2.07 17.33
C ASP A 187 -6.60 1.19 16.95
N ASP A 188 -6.62 -0.11 17.23
CA ASP A 188 -5.57 -1.04 16.81
C ASP A 188 -5.60 -1.17 15.29
N GLY A 189 -4.62 -0.57 14.61
CA GLY A 189 -4.48 -0.58 13.14
C GLY A 189 -4.05 -1.93 12.55
N THR A 190 -4.18 -3.03 13.31
CA THR A 190 -3.80 -4.37 12.84
C THR A 190 -4.77 -4.84 11.76
N THR A 191 -4.20 -5.34 10.67
CA THR A 191 -4.96 -5.98 9.59
C THR A 191 -4.40 -7.37 9.30
N THR A 192 -5.21 -8.24 8.72
CA THR A 192 -4.80 -9.56 8.23
C THR A 192 -5.17 -9.72 6.77
N ALA A 193 -4.36 -10.48 6.02
CA ALA A 193 -4.67 -10.81 4.65
C ALA A 193 -5.95 -11.66 4.59
N LEU A 194 -6.91 -11.25 3.76
CA LEU A 194 -8.16 -11.97 3.56
C LEU A 194 -8.13 -12.76 2.24
N ARG A 195 -7.81 -12.09 1.14
CA ARG A 195 -7.72 -12.70 -0.20
C ARG A 195 -6.91 -11.81 -1.14
N PRO A 196 -6.31 -12.37 -2.20
CA PRO A 196 -5.73 -11.57 -3.27
C PRO A 196 -6.77 -10.63 -3.90
N LEU A 197 -6.33 -9.48 -4.39
CA LEU A 197 -7.20 -8.65 -5.23
C LEU A 197 -7.62 -9.45 -6.46
N PRO A 198 -8.88 -9.29 -6.92
CA PRO A 198 -9.30 -9.89 -8.18
C PRO A 198 -8.38 -9.38 -9.29
N GLY A 199 -7.67 -10.28 -9.94
CA GLY A 199 -6.93 -9.98 -11.17
C GLY A 199 -7.77 -10.31 -12.39
N GLY A 200 -7.27 -9.98 -13.59
CA GLY A 200 -7.91 -10.25 -14.86
C GLY A 200 -8.35 -11.71 -15.05
N ALA A 201 -7.66 -12.67 -14.42
CA ALA A 201 -8.03 -14.09 -14.44
C ALA A 201 -9.32 -14.43 -13.66
N ARG A 202 -9.78 -13.52 -12.78
CA ARG A 202 -11.04 -13.69 -12.02
C ARG A 202 -12.20 -12.86 -12.56
N MET A 203 -11.93 -11.99 -13.50
CA MET A 203 -12.96 -11.22 -14.19
C MET A 203 -13.25 -11.91 -15.53
N TYR A 204 -14.45 -12.41 -15.67
CA TYR A 204 -14.90 -12.89 -16.97
C TYR A 204 -14.95 -11.70 -17.94
N PRO A 205 -14.56 -11.88 -19.20
CA PRO A 205 -14.85 -10.89 -20.23
C PRO A 205 -16.35 -10.57 -20.24
N GLU A 206 -16.70 -9.31 -20.33
CA GLU A 206 -18.09 -8.92 -20.54
C GLU A 206 -18.55 -9.46 -21.89
N THR A 207 -19.49 -10.41 -21.84
CA THR A 207 -19.99 -11.06 -23.07
C THR A 207 -21.12 -10.28 -23.70
N ASP A 208 -21.78 -9.42 -22.92
CA ASP A 208 -22.98 -8.67 -23.34
C ASP A 208 -22.64 -7.28 -23.86
N ILE A 209 -21.39 -6.85 -23.68
CA ILE A 209 -20.90 -5.55 -24.15
C ILE A 209 -19.84 -5.81 -25.22
N PRO A 210 -20.03 -5.34 -26.45
CA PRO A 210 -19.01 -5.47 -27.49
C PRO A 210 -17.75 -4.69 -27.12
N VAL A 211 -16.62 -5.14 -27.63
CA VAL A 211 -15.34 -4.43 -27.48
C VAL A 211 -15.48 -3.02 -28.05
N LEU A 212 -15.22 -2.01 -27.22
CA LEU A 212 -15.17 -0.64 -27.63
C LEU A 212 -13.76 -0.33 -28.17
N GLU A 213 -13.65 -0.21 -29.48
CA GLU A 213 -12.40 0.22 -30.10
C GLU A 213 -12.30 1.74 -30.03
N ILE A 214 -11.19 2.23 -29.47
CA ILE A 214 -10.87 3.65 -29.46
C ILE A 214 -9.93 3.89 -30.64
N SER A 215 -10.43 4.61 -31.67
CA SER A 215 -9.59 4.94 -32.81
C SER A 215 -8.42 5.85 -32.40
N PRO A 216 -7.29 5.81 -33.14
CA PRO A 216 -6.15 6.70 -32.86
C PRO A 216 -6.56 8.18 -32.81
N GLU A 217 -7.43 8.62 -33.72
CA GLU A 217 -7.90 10.02 -33.78
C GLU A 217 -8.70 10.40 -32.54
N ARG A 218 -9.55 9.48 -32.05
CA ARG A 218 -10.32 9.68 -30.80
C ARG A 218 -9.39 9.72 -29.60
N TRP A 219 -8.38 8.85 -29.56
CA TRP A 219 -7.36 8.84 -28.52
C TRP A 219 -6.58 10.16 -28.48
N ASP A 220 -6.10 10.62 -29.64
CA ASP A 220 -5.38 11.88 -29.77
C ASP A 220 -6.24 13.07 -29.34
N SER A 221 -7.53 13.08 -29.72
CA SER A 221 -8.47 14.11 -29.30
C SER A 221 -8.68 14.10 -27.77
N ILE A 222 -8.76 12.94 -27.14
CA ILE A 222 -8.86 12.83 -25.67
C ILE A 222 -7.57 13.36 -25.03
N CYS A 223 -6.40 12.96 -25.52
CA CYS A 223 -5.13 13.40 -24.98
C CYS A 223 -4.90 14.91 -25.08
N GLN A 224 -5.41 15.55 -26.15
CA GLN A 224 -5.36 17.01 -26.33
C GLN A 224 -6.33 17.77 -25.43
N ASN A 225 -7.40 17.12 -24.96
CA ASN A 225 -8.46 17.72 -24.16
C ASN A 225 -8.51 17.14 -22.73
N LEU A 226 -7.38 16.65 -22.22
CA LEU A 226 -7.33 16.20 -20.83
C LEU A 226 -7.59 17.35 -19.86
N PRO A 227 -8.40 17.13 -18.82
CA PRO A 227 -8.56 18.11 -17.76
C PRO A 227 -7.25 18.37 -17.04
N LEU A 228 -7.09 19.56 -16.51
CA LEU A 228 -5.91 19.91 -15.72
C LEU A 228 -5.73 19.00 -14.51
N SER A 229 -4.50 18.63 -14.21
CA SER A 229 -4.22 17.90 -12.97
C SER A 229 -4.54 18.75 -11.73
N ALA A 230 -4.77 18.12 -10.58
CA ALA A 230 -5.01 18.82 -9.33
C ALA A 230 -3.86 19.79 -8.96
N GLN A 231 -2.63 19.46 -9.34
CA GLN A 231 -1.48 20.32 -9.11
C GLN A 231 -1.47 21.51 -10.07
N ASP A 232 -1.81 21.30 -11.34
CA ASP A 232 -1.90 22.39 -12.33
C ASP A 232 -3.01 23.37 -12.00
N ARG A 233 -4.17 22.86 -11.54
CA ARG A 233 -5.28 23.72 -11.03
C ARG A 233 -4.81 24.59 -9.87
N LYS A 234 -4.05 24.04 -8.91
CA LYS A 234 -3.45 24.83 -7.81
C LYS A 234 -2.45 25.86 -8.30
N ASN A 235 -1.57 25.44 -9.22
CA ASN A 235 -0.54 26.33 -9.79
C ASN A 235 -1.19 27.50 -10.56
N ARG A 236 -2.26 27.23 -11.29
CA ARG A 236 -3.03 28.24 -12.05
C ARG A 236 -3.63 29.31 -11.15
N LEU A 237 -4.08 28.95 -9.94
CA LEU A 237 -4.59 29.92 -8.96
C LEU A 237 -3.47 30.70 -8.25
N SER A 238 -2.26 30.18 -8.21
CA SER A 238 -1.12 30.86 -7.60
C SER A 238 -0.71 32.05 -8.48
N GLY A 239 -0.66 33.22 -7.92
CA GLY A 239 -0.36 34.47 -8.68
C GLY A 239 -1.57 35.37 -8.94
N LEU A 240 -2.81 34.90 -8.73
CA LEU A 240 -4.01 35.72 -8.82
C LEU A 240 -4.24 36.63 -7.59
N GLY A 241 -3.36 36.50 -6.58
CA GLY A 241 -3.45 37.30 -5.35
C GLY A 241 -4.60 36.88 -4.44
N LEU A 242 -5.18 35.70 -4.62
CA LEU A 242 -6.23 35.13 -3.77
C LEU A 242 -5.65 34.70 -2.43
N SER A 243 -6.46 34.72 -1.37
CA SER A 243 -6.07 34.10 -0.11
C SER A 243 -6.06 32.57 -0.25
N LYS A 244 -5.27 31.88 0.60
CA LYS A 244 -5.19 30.41 0.62
C LYS A 244 -6.59 29.78 0.77
N ASN A 245 -7.40 30.31 1.67
CA ASN A 245 -8.76 29.81 1.92
C ASN A 245 -9.68 29.97 0.69
N GLN A 246 -9.60 31.11 -0.02
CA GLN A 246 -10.35 31.29 -1.26
C GLN A 246 -9.92 30.30 -2.35
N GLY A 247 -8.61 30.09 -2.53
CA GLY A 247 -8.10 29.13 -3.49
C GLY A 247 -8.56 27.69 -3.18
N GLU A 248 -8.48 27.28 -1.93
CA GLU A 248 -8.97 25.97 -1.49
C GLU A 248 -10.49 25.82 -1.66
N ALA A 249 -11.26 26.85 -1.34
CA ALA A 249 -12.71 26.83 -1.51
C ALA A 249 -13.13 26.71 -2.99
N LEU A 250 -12.45 27.43 -3.89
CA LEU A 250 -12.69 27.36 -5.33
C LEU A 250 -12.39 25.96 -5.89
N LEU A 251 -11.26 25.35 -5.48
CA LEU A 251 -10.90 24.00 -5.90
C LEU A 251 -11.85 22.94 -5.35
N ASN A 252 -12.23 23.05 -4.07
CA ASN A 252 -13.14 22.09 -3.44
C ASN A 252 -14.56 22.19 -4.00
N GLY A 253 -14.95 23.39 -4.43
CA GLY A 253 -16.23 23.63 -5.10
C GLY A 253 -16.22 23.32 -6.59
N GLU A 254 -15.05 22.94 -7.16
CA GLU A 254 -14.88 22.70 -8.61
C GLU A 254 -15.30 23.88 -9.49
N ILE A 255 -15.11 25.11 -8.98
CA ILE A 255 -15.53 26.37 -9.65
C ILE A 255 -14.35 27.23 -10.11
N ASP A 256 -13.15 26.71 -10.03
CA ASP A 256 -11.96 27.41 -10.51
C ASP A 256 -11.98 27.65 -12.06
N ASP A 257 -12.61 26.78 -12.84
CA ASP A 257 -12.77 27.02 -14.28
C ASP A 257 -13.68 28.24 -14.55
N LEU A 258 -14.78 28.39 -13.81
CA LEU A 258 -15.63 29.58 -13.88
C LEU A 258 -14.87 30.87 -13.49
N LEU A 259 -13.96 30.76 -12.52
CA LEU A 259 -13.10 31.89 -12.17
C LEU A 259 -12.26 32.32 -13.38
N PHE A 260 -11.64 31.42 -14.10
CA PHE A 260 -10.82 31.72 -15.25
C PHE A 260 -11.66 32.20 -16.45
N GLU A 261 -12.83 31.63 -16.67
CA GLU A 261 -13.78 32.13 -17.68
C GLU A 261 -14.13 33.63 -17.45
N GLY A 262 -14.28 34.03 -16.21
CA GLY A 262 -14.54 35.44 -15.89
C GLY A 262 -13.32 36.35 -16.06
N ILE A 263 -12.15 35.87 -15.68
CA ILE A 263 -10.88 36.63 -15.79
C ILE A 263 -10.43 36.76 -17.26
N GLU A 264 -10.46 35.66 -18.01
CA GLU A 264 -9.98 35.56 -19.37
C GLU A 264 -11.04 35.94 -20.41
N GLY A 265 -12.30 35.94 -20.01
CA GLY A 265 -13.45 36.25 -20.83
C GLY A 265 -13.57 37.73 -21.23
N PRO A 266 -14.63 38.07 -21.96
CA PRO A 266 -14.79 39.43 -22.54
C PRO A 266 -14.88 40.54 -21.48
N LEU A 267 -15.37 40.24 -20.28
CA LEU A 267 -15.51 41.20 -19.18
C LEU A 267 -14.24 41.45 -18.40
N LYS A 268 -13.24 40.56 -18.51
CA LYS A 268 -11.93 40.62 -17.83
C LYS A 268 -12.04 41.00 -16.35
N LEU A 269 -12.85 40.24 -15.63
CA LEU A 269 -13.17 40.49 -14.22
C LEU A 269 -11.93 40.46 -13.33
N PRO A 270 -11.80 41.37 -12.35
CA PRO A 270 -10.72 41.30 -11.36
C PRO A 270 -10.81 40.02 -10.54
N ALA A 271 -9.75 39.24 -10.50
CA ALA A 271 -9.72 37.90 -9.90
C ALA A 271 -10.27 37.85 -8.47
N LYS A 272 -9.89 38.81 -7.61
CA LYS A 272 -10.35 38.87 -6.21
C LYS A 272 -11.84 39.14 -6.07
N ALA A 273 -12.35 40.12 -6.84
CA ALA A 273 -13.75 40.49 -6.79
C ALA A 273 -14.61 39.33 -7.33
N TRP A 274 -14.18 38.73 -8.43
CA TRP A 274 -14.88 37.61 -9.04
C TRP A 274 -14.86 36.37 -8.16
N ALA A 275 -13.71 36.01 -7.56
CA ALA A 275 -13.59 34.89 -6.62
C ALA A 275 -14.52 35.05 -5.41
N SER A 276 -14.57 36.26 -4.81
CA SER A 276 -15.49 36.56 -3.70
C SER A 276 -16.95 36.39 -4.11
N ALA A 277 -17.32 36.93 -5.28
CA ALA A 277 -18.68 36.82 -5.78
C ALA A 277 -19.12 35.38 -6.02
N LEU A 278 -18.25 34.55 -6.62
CA LEU A 278 -18.51 33.13 -6.85
C LEU A 278 -18.71 32.35 -5.53
N LEU A 279 -17.92 32.66 -4.51
CA LEU A 279 -17.98 31.98 -3.23
C LEU A 279 -19.15 32.43 -2.36
N GLU A 280 -19.60 33.68 -2.48
CA GLU A 280 -20.70 34.30 -1.69
C GLU A 280 -22.07 34.04 -2.29
N SER A 281 -22.20 34.12 -3.61
CA SER A 281 -23.54 34.17 -4.28
C SER A 281 -23.96 32.81 -4.88
N GLY A 282 -23.06 31.83 -4.92
CA GLY A 282 -23.33 30.55 -5.58
C GLY A 282 -23.36 30.65 -7.11
N ILE A 283 -23.56 29.48 -7.77
CA ILE A 283 -23.30 29.29 -9.21
C ILE A 283 -24.58 29.31 -10.06
N SER A 284 -25.74 29.63 -9.49
CA SER A 284 -27.01 29.44 -10.20
C SER A 284 -27.18 30.31 -11.47
N LYS A 285 -26.50 31.45 -11.57
CA LYS A 285 -26.57 32.36 -12.74
C LYS A 285 -25.21 33.05 -12.99
N PRO A 286 -24.18 32.31 -13.47
CA PRO A 286 -22.83 32.86 -13.56
C PRO A 286 -22.72 34.11 -14.46
N ASN A 287 -23.44 34.14 -15.56
CA ASN A 287 -23.43 35.31 -16.47
C ASN A 287 -24.03 36.61 -15.84
N SER A 288 -25.12 36.46 -15.08
CA SER A 288 -25.72 37.60 -14.38
C SER A 288 -24.79 38.08 -13.26
N LEU A 289 -24.19 37.17 -12.54
CA LEU A 289 -23.19 37.46 -11.50
C LEU A 289 -21.97 38.18 -12.08
N ALA A 290 -21.45 37.70 -13.21
CA ALA A 290 -20.32 38.31 -13.89
C ALA A 290 -20.64 39.76 -14.36
N ALA A 291 -21.83 39.98 -14.94
CA ALA A 291 -22.28 41.31 -15.34
C ALA A 291 -22.43 42.25 -14.12
N THR A 292 -22.96 41.72 -13.01
CA THR A 292 -23.11 42.49 -11.76
C THR A 292 -21.75 42.88 -11.17
N VAL A 293 -20.78 41.96 -11.15
CA VAL A 293 -19.43 42.27 -10.68
C VAL A 293 -18.78 43.31 -11.59
N HIS A 294 -18.91 43.16 -12.90
CA HIS A 294 -18.38 44.14 -13.87
C HIS A 294 -18.92 45.53 -13.65
N LEU A 295 -20.25 45.69 -13.54
CA LEU A 295 -20.89 46.99 -13.30
C LEU A 295 -20.46 47.60 -11.95
N ARG A 296 -20.20 46.77 -10.94
CA ARG A 296 -19.71 47.24 -9.65
C ARG A 296 -18.28 47.74 -9.73
N GLU A 297 -17.43 47.08 -10.43
CA GLU A 297 -16.02 47.47 -10.62
C GLU A 297 -15.90 48.76 -11.48
N GLU A 298 -16.81 48.95 -12.44
CA GLU A 298 -16.93 50.20 -13.22
C GLU A 298 -17.57 51.36 -12.42
N GLY A 299 -18.00 51.12 -11.16
CA GLY A 299 -18.63 52.13 -10.33
C GLY A 299 -20.07 52.50 -10.75
N LEU A 300 -20.67 51.70 -11.61
CA LEU A 300 -22.06 51.90 -12.10
C LEU A 300 -23.10 51.27 -11.18
N LEU A 301 -22.68 50.43 -10.24
CA LEU A 301 -23.56 49.72 -9.32
C LEU A 301 -23.01 49.76 -7.90
N THR A 302 -23.85 50.10 -6.92
CA THR A 302 -23.45 49.99 -5.51
C THR A 302 -23.52 48.54 -5.02
N ARG A 303 -22.92 48.26 -3.86
CA ARG A 303 -22.98 46.91 -3.24
C ARG A 303 -24.43 46.51 -2.97
N GLU A 304 -25.21 47.39 -2.38
CA GLU A 304 -26.62 47.13 -2.06
C GLU A 304 -27.46 46.92 -3.33
N GLY A 305 -27.15 47.67 -4.41
CA GLY A 305 -27.78 47.49 -5.71
C GLY A 305 -27.45 46.13 -6.32
N ALA A 306 -26.21 45.63 -6.16
CA ALA A 306 -25.79 44.32 -6.62
C ALA A 306 -26.57 43.20 -5.89
N GLU A 307 -26.72 43.30 -4.57
CA GLU A 307 -27.46 42.33 -3.75
C GLU A 307 -28.95 42.25 -4.12
N THR A 308 -29.48 43.31 -4.70
CA THR A 308 -30.92 43.38 -5.15
C THR A 308 -31.12 42.72 -6.52
N LEU A 309 -30.07 42.64 -7.34
CA LEU A 309 -30.14 42.11 -8.72
C LEU A 309 -29.84 40.60 -8.79
N LEU A 310 -29.23 40.01 -7.79
CA LEU A 310 -28.85 38.60 -7.70
C LEU A 310 -29.92 37.78 -6.97
#